data_8d28fc4d598f22d9d72d75d8794b3ce8
#
_entry.id   8d28fc4d598f22d9d72d75d8794b3ce8
#
_cell.length_a   1.000
_cell.length_b   1.000
_cell.length_c   1.000
_cell.angle_alpha   90.00
_cell.angle_beta   90.00
_cell.angle_gamma   90.00
#
_symmetry.space_group_name_H-M   'P 1'
#
loop_
_entity.id
_entity.type
_entity.pdbx_description
1 polymer ?
#
loop_
_entity_poly.entity_id
_entity_poly.type
_entity_poly.pdbx_seq_one_letter_code
_entity_poly.pdbx_strand_id
1 'polypeptide(L)'
;MINSSKIIIIGGGIVGCSTAYHLADLGHEVCLIESGKLTSGSTWHAAGLVGQLRSNANITQLLGYSVDLYNRLEEETGLSTGWKMNGGLRLACNEQRWK
;
A
#
# COMPACT_ATOMS: atom_id res chain seq x y z
N MET A 1 -3.49 -20.70 19.30
CA MET A 1 -4.14 -19.37 19.38
C MET A 1 -3.21 -18.40 20.09
N ILE A 2 -3.04 -17.19 19.55
CA ILE A 2 -2.24 -16.15 20.18
C ILE A 2 -3.08 -15.50 21.28
N ASN A 3 -2.63 -15.56 22.54
CA ASN A 3 -3.33 -15.00 23.69
C ASN A 3 -2.83 -13.58 24.04
N SER A 4 -1.66 -13.20 23.56
CA SER A 4 -1.08 -11.85 23.73
C SER A 4 -0.12 -11.54 22.60
N SER A 5 0.00 -10.28 22.27
CA SER A 5 0.99 -9.73 21.34
C SER A 5 1.36 -8.33 21.78
N LYS A 6 2.55 -7.86 21.41
CA LYS A 6 3.00 -6.50 21.73
C LYS A 6 2.22 -5.44 20.94
N ILE A 7 1.83 -5.75 19.70
CA ILE A 7 1.08 -4.85 18.83
C ILE A 7 -0.10 -5.61 18.25
N ILE A 8 -1.28 -5.04 18.37
CA ILE A 8 -2.50 -5.58 17.78
C ILE A 8 -3.00 -4.58 16.73
N ILE A 9 -3.27 -5.08 15.52
CA ILE A 9 -3.86 -4.33 14.41
C ILE A 9 -5.26 -4.87 14.17
N ILE A 10 -6.24 -3.97 14.17
CA ILE A 10 -7.64 -4.32 13.92
C ILE A 10 -8.01 -3.88 12.50
N GLY A 11 -8.38 -4.84 11.68
CA GLY A 11 -8.76 -4.65 10.29
C GLY A 11 -7.72 -5.17 9.30
N GLY A 12 -8.13 -6.12 8.46
CA GLY A 12 -7.31 -6.78 7.44
C GLY A 12 -7.47 -6.21 6.03
N GLY A 13 -7.70 -4.90 5.90
CA GLY A 13 -7.63 -4.19 4.63
C GLY A 13 -6.18 -3.83 4.26
N ILE A 14 -6.00 -3.09 3.16
CA ILE A 14 -4.66 -2.72 2.68
C ILE A 14 -3.85 -1.94 3.73
N VAL A 15 -4.49 -1.06 4.50
CA VAL A 15 -3.81 -0.28 5.53
C VAL A 15 -3.33 -1.18 6.66
N GLY A 16 -4.20 -2.04 7.21
CA GLY A 16 -3.83 -2.96 8.29
C GLY A 16 -2.78 -3.97 7.86
N CYS A 17 -2.92 -4.55 6.67
CA CYS A 17 -1.94 -5.49 6.13
C CYS A 17 -0.58 -4.81 5.88
N SER A 18 -0.56 -3.62 5.31
CA SER A 18 0.68 -2.85 5.09
C SER A 18 1.34 -2.48 6.41
N THR A 19 0.56 -2.05 7.41
CA THR A 19 1.08 -1.73 8.74
C THR A 19 1.69 -2.98 9.41
N ALA A 20 1.01 -4.12 9.34
CA ALA A 20 1.51 -5.37 9.88
C ALA A 20 2.81 -5.81 9.20
N TYR A 21 2.87 -5.73 7.88
CA TYR A 21 4.07 -6.05 7.10
C TYR A 21 5.27 -5.23 7.54
N HIS A 22 5.13 -3.90 7.57
CA HIS A 22 6.23 -3.00 7.92
C HIS A 22 6.68 -3.15 9.38
N LEU A 23 5.74 -3.36 10.31
CA LEU A 23 6.09 -3.58 11.71
C LEU A 23 6.80 -4.92 11.92
N ALA A 24 6.38 -5.96 11.22
CA ALA A 24 7.04 -7.26 11.25
C ALA A 24 8.45 -7.19 10.64
N ASP A 25 8.63 -6.46 9.55
CA ASP A 25 9.92 -6.20 8.92
C ASP A 25 10.88 -5.46 9.87
N LEU A 26 10.35 -4.58 10.71
CA LEU A 26 11.10 -3.92 11.78
C LEU A 26 11.36 -4.80 13.02
N GLY A 27 10.96 -6.06 12.99
CA GLY A 27 11.20 -7.03 14.06
C GLY A 27 10.19 -6.99 15.21
N HIS A 28 9.05 -6.34 15.05
CA HIS A 28 8.01 -6.30 16.07
C HIS A 28 7.10 -7.54 16.00
N GLU A 29 6.66 -7.98 17.17
CA GLU A 29 5.62 -9.00 17.30
C GLU A 29 4.26 -8.37 17.06
N VAL A 30 3.58 -8.78 15.98
CA VAL A 30 2.33 -8.18 15.50
C VAL A 30 1.25 -9.24 15.38
N CYS A 31 0.05 -8.91 15.85
CA CYS A 31 -1.15 -9.69 15.61
C CYS A 31 -2.17 -8.85 14.84
N LEU A 32 -2.60 -9.35 13.67
CA LEU A 32 -3.63 -8.71 12.87
C LEU A 32 -4.95 -9.47 13.07
N ILE A 33 -6.01 -8.72 13.39
CA ILE A 33 -7.35 -9.26 13.65
C ILE A 33 -8.29 -8.73 12.57
N GLU A 34 -8.97 -9.66 11.88
CA GLU A 34 -9.99 -9.36 10.87
C GLU A 34 -11.27 -10.16 11.18
N SER A 35 -12.42 -9.50 11.16
CA SER A 35 -13.72 -10.12 11.44
C SER A 35 -14.27 -10.99 10.30
N GLY A 36 -13.79 -10.77 9.09
CA GLY A 36 -14.21 -11.50 7.89
C GLY A 36 -13.03 -12.12 7.17
N LYS A 37 -12.96 -11.88 5.86
CA LYS A 37 -11.80 -12.26 5.05
C LYS A 37 -10.89 -11.05 4.85
N LEU A 38 -9.59 -11.30 4.71
CA LEU A 38 -8.64 -10.24 4.34
C LEU A 38 -9.13 -9.52 3.08
N THR A 39 -9.05 -8.19 3.10
CA THR A 39 -9.44 -7.31 1.99
C THR A 39 -10.94 -7.30 1.62
N SER A 40 -11.82 -7.91 2.41
CA SER A 40 -13.25 -8.03 2.10
C SER A 40 -14.05 -6.72 2.22
N GLY A 41 -13.48 -5.68 2.84
CA GLY A 41 -14.08 -4.36 3.00
C GLY A 41 -13.83 -3.44 1.80
N SER A 42 -13.50 -2.19 2.07
CA SER A 42 -13.26 -1.15 1.04
C SER A 42 -12.12 -1.47 0.08
N THR A 43 -11.15 -2.26 0.50
CA THR A 43 -9.94 -2.56 -0.27
C THR A 43 -10.24 -3.23 -1.61
N TRP A 44 -11.14 -4.20 -1.67
CA TRP A 44 -11.45 -4.88 -2.92
C TRP A 44 -12.30 -4.03 -3.89
N HIS A 45 -12.90 -2.94 -3.40
CA HIS A 45 -13.65 -1.98 -4.24
C HIS A 45 -12.74 -0.93 -4.89
N ALA A 46 -11.45 -0.91 -4.56
CA ALA A 46 -10.50 0.05 -5.11
C ALA A 46 -10.24 -0.24 -6.60
N ALA A 47 -10.04 0.82 -7.38
CA ALA A 47 -9.74 0.71 -8.80
C ALA A 47 -8.36 0.11 -9.12
N GLY A 48 -7.51 -0.06 -8.11
CA GLY A 48 -6.17 -0.63 -8.27
C GLY A 48 -5.17 0.30 -8.96
N LEU A 49 -5.43 1.61 -8.97
CA LEU A 49 -4.52 2.60 -9.55
C LEU A 49 -3.55 3.13 -8.50
N VAL A 50 -2.28 2.89 -8.71
CA VAL A 50 -1.21 3.39 -7.85
C VAL A 50 -0.43 4.47 -8.60
N GLY A 51 -0.80 5.73 -8.37
CA GLY A 51 -0.14 6.88 -8.99
C GLY A 51 0.83 7.54 -8.02
N GLN A 52 1.95 8.05 -8.52
CA GLN A 52 2.98 8.69 -7.69
C GLN A 52 2.82 10.20 -7.59
N LEU A 53 2.60 10.88 -8.72
CA LEU A 53 2.61 12.35 -8.75
C LEU A 53 1.36 12.96 -8.14
N ARG A 54 1.55 13.89 -7.19
CA ARG A 54 0.50 14.69 -6.53
C ARG A 54 0.93 16.15 -6.44
N SER A 55 -0.01 17.03 -6.10
CA SER A 55 0.26 18.46 -5.88
C SER A 55 1.05 18.74 -4.60
N ASN A 56 1.11 17.78 -3.67
CA ASN A 56 1.86 17.90 -2.42
C ASN A 56 3.12 17.04 -2.47
N ALA A 57 4.27 17.64 -2.19
CA ALA A 57 5.57 16.96 -2.26
C ALA A 57 5.69 15.78 -1.28
N ASN A 58 5.20 15.93 -0.04
CA ASN A 58 5.26 14.86 0.97
C ASN A 58 4.42 13.66 0.55
N ILE A 59 3.23 13.91 -0.01
CA ILE A 59 2.37 12.84 -0.53
C ILE A 59 3.01 12.17 -1.75
N THR A 60 3.63 12.94 -2.63
CA THR A 60 4.36 12.39 -3.79
C THR A 60 5.50 11.49 -3.34
N GLN A 61 6.23 11.89 -2.30
CA GLN A 61 7.32 11.08 -1.74
C GLN A 61 6.79 9.76 -1.12
N LEU A 62 5.71 9.82 -0.35
CA LEU A 62 5.07 8.63 0.22
C LEU A 62 4.56 7.68 -0.86
N LEU A 63 3.95 8.20 -1.90
CA LEU A 63 3.48 7.39 -3.04
C LEU A 63 4.64 6.82 -3.86
N GLY A 64 5.78 7.53 -3.96
CA GLY A 64 7.01 7.01 -4.53
C GLY A 64 7.49 5.76 -3.81
N TYR A 65 7.54 5.81 -2.48
CA TYR A 65 7.84 4.62 -1.67
C TYR A 65 6.87 3.46 -1.94
N SER A 66 5.58 3.75 -2.08
CA SER A 66 4.58 2.73 -2.40
C SER A 66 4.82 2.08 -3.76
N VAL A 67 5.17 2.86 -4.78
CA VAL A 67 5.54 2.35 -6.11
C VAL A 67 6.76 1.43 -6.03
N ASP A 68 7.81 1.86 -5.31
CA ASP A 68 9.02 1.06 -5.13
C ASP A 68 8.73 -0.25 -4.38
N LEU A 69 7.86 -0.20 -3.37
CA LEU A 69 7.41 -1.39 -2.64
C LEU A 69 6.67 -2.36 -3.58
N TYR A 70 5.72 -1.89 -4.37
CA TYR A 70 5.00 -2.74 -5.33
C TYR A 70 5.91 -3.39 -6.37
N ASN A 71 6.97 -2.71 -6.80
CA ASN A 71 7.94 -3.27 -7.75
C ASN A 71 8.72 -4.48 -7.20
N ARG A 72 8.86 -4.60 -5.88
CA ARG A 72 9.65 -5.67 -5.25
C ARG A 72 8.81 -6.69 -4.46
N LEU A 73 7.52 -6.40 -4.18
CA LEU A 73 6.67 -7.26 -3.35
C LEU A 73 6.54 -8.69 -3.86
N GLU A 74 6.46 -8.87 -5.18
CA GLU A 74 6.38 -10.21 -5.77
C GLU A 74 7.65 -11.03 -5.51
N GLU A 75 8.82 -10.40 -5.61
CA GLU A 75 10.10 -11.02 -5.31
C GLU A 75 10.23 -11.35 -3.81
N GLU A 76 9.83 -10.40 -2.93
CA GLU A 76 9.92 -10.56 -1.49
C GLU A 76 8.95 -11.61 -0.92
N THR A 77 7.76 -11.72 -1.48
CA THR A 77 6.67 -12.56 -0.96
C THR A 77 6.45 -13.86 -1.72
N GLY A 78 6.93 -13.95 -2.95
CA GLY A 78 6.64 -15.05 -3.87
C GLY A 78 5.20 -15.07 -4.41
N LEU A 79 4.42 -14.01 -4.17
CA LEU A 79 3.02 -13.88 -4.58
C LEU A 79 2.85 -12.72 -5.53
N SER A 80 2.21 -12.94 -6.66
CA SER A 80 1.94 -11.88 -7.63
C SER A 80 0.92 -10.88 -7.08
N THR A 81 1.28 -9.60 -7.14
CA THR A 81 0.39 -8.48 -6.81
C THR A 81 -0.46 -8.05 -8.00
N GLY A 82 -0.19 -8.57 -9.20
CA GLY A 82 -0.73 -8.08 -10.44
C GLY A 82 -0.21 -6.69 -10.85
N TRP A 83 0.84 -6.20 -10.18
CA TRP A 83 1.45 -4.90 -10.45
C TRP A 83 2.00 -4.82 -11.87
N LYS A 84 1.63 -3.76 -12.59
CA LYS A 84 2.18 -3.44 -13.92
C LYS A 84 2.55 -1.97 -13.96
N MET A 85 3.83 -1.69 -14.18
CA MET A 85 4.35 -0.34 -14.27
C MET A 85 4.22 0.16 -15.72
N ASN A 86 3.03 0.61 -16.09
CA ASN A 86 2.71 1.10 -17.44
C ASN A 86 2.74 2.64 -17.55
N GLY A 87 3.13 3.33 -16.48
CA GLY A 87 3.24 4.77 -16.42
C GLY A 87 1.89 5.49 -16.36
N GLY A 88 1.94 6.81 -16.46
CA GLY A 88 0.78 7.67 -16.44
C GLY A 88 0.97 8.88 -17.35
N LEU A 89 -0.11 9.42 -17.88
CA LEU A 89 -0.12 10.61 -18.70
C LEU A 89 -0.86 11.75 -18.00
N ARG A 90 -0.25 12.91 -17.95
CA ARG A 90 -0.88 14.15 -17.46
C ARG A 90 -0.84 15.20 -18.54
N LEU A 91 -1.99 15.80 -18.81
CA LEU A 91 -2.14 16.86 -19.78
C LEU A 91 -2.09 18.23 -19.09
N ALA A 92 -1.16 19.09 -19.52
CA ALA A 92 -1.13 20.49 -19.14
C ALA A 92 -1.94 21.28 -20.19
N CYS A 93 -3.13 21.74 -19.79
CA CYS A 93 -4.05 22.47 -20.69
C CYS A 93 -3.77 23.96 -20.78
N ASN A 94 -2.81 24.48 -20.01
CA ASN A 94 -2.37 25.87 -20.03
C ASN A 94 -0.93 26.00 -19.50
N GLU A 95 -0.31 27.15 -19.73
CA GLU A 95 1.08 27.40 -19.31
C GLU A 95 1.31 27.32 -17.80
N GLN A 96 0.31 27.67 -16.99
CA GLN A 96 0.40 27.61 -15.52
C GLN A 96 0.49 26.19 -14.99
N ARG A 97 -0.04 25.21 -15.70
CA ARG A 97 -0.01 23.80 -15.34
C ARG A 97 1.20 23.03 -15.89
N TRP A 98 1.96 23.69 -16.77
CA TRP A 98 3.18 23.14 -17.33
C TRP A 98 4.37 23.26 -16.38
N LYS A 99 4.32 24.19 -15.45
CA LYS A 99 5.35 24.42 -14.43
C LYS A 99 5.16 23.49 -13.24
#